data_467ad3134f70b3adc31bd4e1dbdc0a08
#
_entry.id   467ad3134f70b3adc31bd4e1dbdc0a08
#
_cell.length_a   1.000
_cell.length_b   1.000
_cell.length_c   1.000
_cell.angle_alpha   90.00
_cell.angle_beta   90.00
_cell.angle_gamma   90.00
#
_symmetry.space_group_name_H-M   'P 1'
#
loop_
_entity.id
_entity.type
_entity.pdbx_description
1 polymer ?
#
loop_
_entity_poly.entity_id
_entity_poly.type
_entity_poly.pdbx_seq_one_letter_code
_entity_poly.pdbx_strand_id
1 'polypeptide(L)'
;MSVPEGLEGSGQGLTRRTFLLAVSSISLLVACNGKAPAPVASAAPAKPADRRFLQLSQALTGKTDLDPATAGRIEAAFAKLHPEMHARFPALAAKAQQAQGPEALLQAAGDARPTALAIITAWYTGSVGKGPQAITVSYRDALMQRPVDDGLFPPTYAQGGPAWWTAEPPAAIRAHG
;
A
#
# COMPACT_ATOMS: atom_id res chain seq x y z
N MET A 1 -23.13 48.77 -64.52
CA MET A 1 -23.91 49.41 -63.45
C MET A 1 -23.29 49.00 -62.14
N SER A 2 -22.56 49.94 -61.65
CA SER A 2 -22.19 50.41 -60.34
C SER A 2 -21.92 49.39 -59.26
N VAL A 3 -20.64 49.25 -58.93
CA VAL A 3 -20.09 48.81 -57.66
C VAL A 3 -20.00 50.04 -56.75
N PRO A 4 -20.24 49.98 -55.48
CA PRO A 4 -19.52 50.80 -54.49
C PRO A 4 -18.50 50.03 -53.68
N GLU A 5 -17.34 50.64 -53.64
CA GLU A 5 -16.21 50.37 -52.74
C GLU A 5 -16.55 50.71 -51.29
N GLY A 6 -15.78 50.04 -50.41
CA GLY A 6 -15.25 50.69 -49.23
C GLY A 6 -15.82 50.25 -47.93
N LEU A 7 -15.05 49.49 -47.19
CA LEU A 7 -14.83 49.75 -45.75
C LEU A 7 -13.58 49.05 -45.28
N GLU A 8 -12.52 49.82 -45.13
CA GLU A 8 -11.30 49.49 -44.39
C GLU A 8 -11.64 49.24 -42.93
N GLY A 9 -11.45 48.03 -42.46
CA GLY A 9 -11.55 47.62 -41.06
C GLY A 9 -10.20 47.54 -40.42
N SER A 10 -9.88 48.55 -39.65
CA SER A 10 -8.72 48.74 -38.80
C SER A 10 -8.30 47.47 -38.04
N GLY A 11 -7.21 46.87 -38.43
CA GLY A 11 -6.51 45.83 -37.68
C GLY A 11 -5.84 46.42 -36.46
N GLN A 12 -6.48 46.31 -35.31
CA GLN A 12 -5.81 46.58 -34.04
C GLN A 12 -4.97 45.37 -33.66
N GLY A 13 -3.67 45.50 -33.92
CA GLY A 13 -2.65 44.53 -33.46
C GLY A 13 -2.61 44.46 -31.94
N LEU A 14 -3.03 43.34 -31.41
CA LEU A 14 -2.85 42.98 -30.02
C LEU A 14 -1.34 42.83 -29.77
N THR A 15 -0.75 43.81 -29.08
CA THR A 15 0.66 43.80 -28.69
C THR A 15 0.92 42.67 -27.68
N ARG A 16 2.08 42.01 -27.76
CA ARG A 16 2.52 40.90 -26.89
C ARG A 16 2.35 41.18 -25.38
N ARG A 17 2.34 42.45 -24.98
CA ARG A 17 2.13 42.84 -23.58
C ARG A 17 0.69 42.69 -23.11
N THR A 18 -0.29 42.90 -23.97
CA THR A 18 -1.74 42.71 -23.63
C THR A 18 -2.07 41.22 -23.48
N PHE A 19 -1.40 40.35 -24.22
CA PHE A 19 -1.60 38.91 -24.15
C PHE A 19 -1.09 38.31 -22.82
N LEU A 20 0.05 38.82 -22.28
CA LEU A 20 0.60 38.37 -21.01
C LEU A 20 -0.22 38.77 -19.78
N LEU A 21 -0.95 39.87 -19.84
CA LEU A 21 -1.83 40.30 -18.75
C LEU A 21 -3.18 39.54 -18.72
N ALA A 22 -3.63 39.03 -19.87
CA ALA A 22 -4.87 38.24 -19.98
C ALA A 22 -4.69 36.77 -19.47
N VAL A 23 -3.49 36.24 -19.49
CA VAL A 23 -3.17 34.87 -19.04
C VAL A 23 -3.03 34.75 -17.52
N SER A 24 -2.73 35.87 -16.83
CA SER A 24 -2.55 35.87 -15.37
C SER A 24 -3.85 35.81 -14.55
N SER A 25 -5.02 35.94 -15.19
CA SER A 25 -6.29 36.02 -14.46
C SER A 25 -7.09 34.70 -14.42
N ILE A 26 -6.59 33.60 -15.01
CA ILE A 26 -7.31 32.32 -15.08
C ILE A 26 -6.78 31.28 -14.07
N SER A 27 -5.76 31.60 -13.29
CA SER A 27 -5.13 30.64 -12.37
C SER A 27 -5.77 30.52 -10.98
N LEU A 28 -7.00 30.99 -10.76
CA LEU A 28 -7.58 31.09 -9.41
C LEU A 28 -8.91 30.36 -9.19
N LEU A 29 -9.32 29.43 -10.05
CA LEU A 29 -10.56 28.67 -9.83
C LEU A 29 -10.43 27.17 -10.20
N VAL A 30 -9.38 26.49 -9.76
CA VAL A 30 -9.43 25.05 -9.54
C VAL A 30 -9.08 24.81 -8.07
N ALA A 31 -10.00 25.19 -7.19
CA ALA A 31 -10.13 24.54 -5.91
C ALA A 31 -10.65 23.13 -6.18
N CYS A 32 -9.77 22.22 -6.60
CA CYS A 32 -10.02 20.79 -6.47
C CYS A 32 -10.21 20.52 -5.00
N ASN A 33 -11.45 20.36 -4.59
CA ASN A 33 -11.85 19.82 -3.30
C ASN A 33 -11.53 18.31 -3.26
N GLY A 34 -10.32 17.97 -3.65
CA GLY A 34 -9.70 16.67 -3.48
C GLY A 34 -9.15 16.66 -2.06
N LYS A 35 -9.87 16.00 -1.15
CA LYS A 35 -9.32 15.57 0.14
C LYS A 35 -7.95 14.98 -0.13
N ALA A 36 -6.89 15.70 0.25
CA ALA A 36 -5.52 15.23 0.10
C ALA A 36 -5.44 13.81 0.68
N PRO A 37 -4.83 12.83 -0.03
CA PRO A 37 -4.62 11.52 0.57
C PRO A 37 -3.90 11.75 1.89
N ALA A 38 -4.48 11.21 2.97
CA ALA A 38 -3.86 11.28 4.28
C ALA A 38 -2.41 10.79 4.14
N PRO A 39 -1.42 11.47 4.77
CA PRO A 39 -0.05 11.03 4.70
C PRO A 39 -0.01 9.57 5.10
N VAL A 40 0.49 8.70 4.18
CA VAL A 40 0.74 7.30 4.48
C VAL A 40 1.66 7.29 5.70
N ALA A 41 1.12 6.85 6.83
CA ALA A 41 1.86 6.81 8.08
C ALA A 41 3.16 6.05 7.81
N SER A 42 4.29 6.73 8.02
CA SER A 42 5.61 6.11 8.06
C SER A 42 5.48 4.84 8.88
N ALA A 43 5.90 3.71 8.33
CA ALA A 43 5.87 2.44 9.07
C ALA A 43 6.78 2.61 10.28
N ALA A 44 6.18 2.93 11.43
CA ALA A 44 6.87 2.87 12.70
C ALA A 44 7.52 1.48 12.83
N PRO A 45 8.68 1.35 13.49
CA PRO A 45 9.32 0.06 13.69
C PRO A 45 8.26 -0.92 14.20
N ALA A 46 8.01 -1.97 13.42
CA ALA A 46 6.92 -2.89 13.69
C ALA A 46 7.14 -3.53 15.05
N LYS A 47 6.17 -3.36 15.95
CA LYS A 47 6.17 -4.12 17.20
C LYS A 47 6.14 -5.60 16.84
N PRO A 48 7.00 -6.45 17.45
CA PRO A 48 6.92 -7.88 17.21
C PRO A 48 5.51 -8.40 17.45
N ALA A 49 5.05 -9.31 16.58
CA ALA A 49 3.76 -9.95 16.74
C ALA A 49 3.61 -10.62 18.11
N ASP A 50 2.38 -10.77 18.56
CA ASP A 50 2.09 -11.73 19.63
C ASP A 50 2.59 -13.11 19.17
N ARG A 51 3.30 -13.80 20.06
CA ARG A 51 3.79 -15.18 19.79
C ARG A 51 2.67 -16.11 19.29
N ARG A 52 1.47 -15.91 19.78
CA ARG A 52 0.28 -16.69 19.37
C ARG A 52 -0.07 -16.46 17.90
N PHE A 53 -0.01 -15.22 17.43
CA PHE A 53 -0.29 -14.92 16.03
C PHE A 53 0.82 -15.47 15.11
N LEU A 54 2.09 -15.38 15.52
CA LEU A 54 3.19 -15.99 14.77
C LEU A 54 3.02 -17.51 14.66
N GLN A 55 2.71 -18.21 15.77
CA GLN A 55 2.44 -19.64 15.77
C GLN A 55 1.24 -20.02 14.91
N LEU A 56 0.14 -19.26 14.97
CA LEU A 56 -1.01 -19.42 14.08
C LEU A 56 -0.61 -19.30 12.61
N SER A 57 0.18 -18.28 12.29
CA SER A 57 0.68 -18.04 10.92
C SER A 57 1.54 -19.20 10.42
N GLN A 58 2.42 -19.72 11.27
CA GLN A 58 3.25 -20.90 10.97
C GLN A 58 2.38 -22.15 10.72
N ALA A 59 1.38 -22.37 11.55
CA ALA A 59 0.44 -23.49 11.39
C ALA A 59 -0.39 -23.38 10.11
N LEU A 60 -0.82 -22.17 9.73
CA LEU A 60 -1.62 -21.91 8.52
C LEU A 60 -0.81 -22.01 7.23
N THR A 61 0.45 -21.56 7.25
CA THR A 61 1.31 -21.56 6.04
C THR A 61 2.16 -22.80 5.89
N GLY A 62 2.32 -23.59 6.97
CA GLY A 62 3.25 -24.71 7.02
C GLY A 62 4.72 -24.27 7.00
N LYS A 63 5.03 -22.99 7.26
CA LYS A 63 6.37 -22.41 7.27
C LYS A 63 6.80 -22.08 8.70
N THR A 64 7.98 -22.52 9.10
CA THR A 64 8.53 -22.29 10.45
C THR A 64 9.40 -21.04 10.53
N ASP A 65 9.87 -20.55 9.39
CA ASP A 65 10.84 -19.47 9.20
C ASP A 65 10.19 -18.12 8.85
N LEU A 66 9.00 -17.84 9.42
CA LEU A 66 8.32 -16.58 9.23
C LEU A 66 8.94 -15.46 10.05
N ASP A 67 9.11 -14.28 9.43
CA ASP A 67 9.65 -13.09 10.10
C ASP A 67 8.68 -12.52 11.14
N PRO A 68 9.07 -12.41 12.44
CA PRO A 68 8.20 -11.88 13.49
C PRO A 68 7.80 -10.41 13.29
N ALA A 69 8.65 -9.60 12.65
CA ALA A 69 8.32 -8.21 12.37
C ALA A 69 7.22 -8.10 11.29
N THR A 70 7.31 -8.92 10.26
CA THR A 70 6.25 -9.03 9.23
C THR A 70 4.96 -9.56 9.85
N ALA A 71 5.01 -10.55 10.74
CA ALA A 71 3.84 -10.99 11.47
C ALA A 71 3.16 -9.85 12.25
N GLY A 72 3.95 -9.02 12.94
CA GLY A 72 3.43 -7.85 13.67
C GLY A 72 2.77 -6.82 12.75
N ARG A 73 3.33 -6.58 11.56
CA ARG A 73 2.71 -5.70 10.55
C ARG A 73 1.40 -6.26 10.02
N ILE A 74 1.32 -7.57 9.77
CA ILE A 74 0.10 -8.24 9.34
C ILE A 74 -0.98 -8.12 10.41
N GLU A 75 -0.67 -8.46 11.66
CA GLU A 75 -1.59 -8.38 12.79
C GLU A 75 -2.15 -6.98 12.97
N ALA A 76 -1.28 -5.95 12.97
CA ALA A 76 -1.68 -4.55 13.06
C ALA A 76 -2.56 -4.10 11.88
N ALA A 77 -2.27 -4.58 10.68
CA ALA A 77 -3.07 -4.28 9.50
C ALA A 77 -4.47 -4.90 9.58
N PHE A 78 -4.59 -6.14 10.07
CA PHE A 78 -5.91 -6.75 10.34
C PHE A 78 -6.67 -6.02 11.42
N ALA A 79 -6.04 -5.64 12.53
CA ALA A 79 -6.68 -4.88 13.59
C ALA A 79 -7.26 -3.55 13.08
N LYS A 80 -6.59 -2.93 12.09
CA LYS A 80 -7.01 -1.66 11.48
C LYS A 80 -8.10 -1.82 10.42
N LEU A 81 -7.96 -2.78 9.51
CA LEU A 81 -8.83 -2.93 8.34
C LEU A 81 -9.99 -3.89 8.55
N HIS A 82 -9.78 -4.92 9.37
CA HIS A 82 -10.70 -6.05 9.57
C HIS A 82 -10.77 -6.45 11.05
N PRO A 83 -11.22 -5.56 11.95
CA PRO A 83 -11.27 -5.83 13.39
C PRO A 83 -12.10 -7.08 13.73
N GLU A 84 -13.13 -7.38 12.94
CA GLU A 84 -13.96 -8.58 13.09
C GLU A 84 -13.21 -9.88 12.80
N MET A 85 -12.26 -9.85 11.83
CA MET A 85 -11.38 -10.99 11.56
C MET A 85 -10.30 -11.10 12.63
N HIS A 86 -9.72 -9.97 13.03
CA HIS A 86 -8.70 -9.93 14.09
C HIS A 86 -9.23 -10.53 15.40
N ALA A 87 -10.48 -10.25 15.76
CA ALA A 87 -11.12 -10.82 16.95
C ALA A 87 -11.20 -12.36 16.94
N ARG A 88 -11.09 -13.00 15.77
CA ARG A 88 -11.10 -14.47 15.62
C ARG A 88 -9.73 -15.13 15.78
N PHE A 89 -8.65 -14.36 15.82
CA PHE A 89 -7.28 -14.89 15.90
C PHE A 89 -7.04 -15.78 17.11
N PRO A 90 -7.46 -15.42 18.35
CA PRO A 90 -7.27 -16.28 19.51
C PRO A 90 -7.94 -17.65 19.37
N ALA A 91 -9.17 -17.69 18.84
CA ALA A 91 -9.89 -18.93 18.61
C ALA A 91 -9.24 -19.82 17.55
N LEU A 92 -8.73 -19.20 16.46
CA LEU A 92 -7.97 -19.93 15.44
C LEU A 92 -6.63 -20.45 15.99
N ALA A 93 -5.95 -19.66 16.82
CA ALA A 93 -4.69 -20.09 17.45
C ALA A 93 -4.89 -21.27 18.39
N ALA A 94 -6.00 -21.33 19.12
CA ALA A 94 -6.34 -22.49 19.94
C ALA A 94 -6.58 -23.76 19.09
N LYS A 95 -7.25 -23.63 17.93
CA LYS A 95 -7.45 -24.73 17.00
C LYS A 95 -6.14 -25.19 16.35
N ALA A 96 -5.21 -24.25 16.09
CA ALA A 96 -3.91 -24.55 15.52
C ALA A 96 -3.05 -25.47 16.39
N GLN A 97 -3.22 -25.43 17.72
CA GLN A 97 -2.52 -26.31 18.64
C GLN A 97 -2.94 -27.78 18.53
N GLN A 98 -4.14 -28.04 18.00
CA GLN A 98 -4.72 -29.38 17.87
C GLN A 98 -4.66 -29.92 16.42
N ALA A 99 -4.48 -29.04 15.45
CA ALA A 99 -4.49 -29.41 14.04
C ALA A 99 -3.16 -29.98 13.59
N GLN A 100 -3.20 -31.08 12.84
CA GLN A 100 -2.00 -31.67 12.21
C GLN A 100 -1.84 -31.12 10.78
N GLY A 101 -1.27 -29.91 10.71
CA GLY A 101 -0.96 -29.27 9.43
C GLY A 101 -2.01 -28.24 8.95
N PRO A 102 -1.65 -27.49 7.89
CA PRO A 102 -2.46 -26.35 7.40
C PRO A 102 -3.86 -26.75 6.96
N GLU A 103 -3.98 -27.88 6.27
CA GLU A 103 -5.26 -28.33 5.69
C GLU A 103 -6.25 -28.74 6.79
N ALA A 104 -5.78 -29.51 7.78
CA ALA A 104 -6.59 -29.88 8.94
C ALA A 104 -7.06 -28.65 9.72
N LEU A 105 -6.19 -27.64 9.87
CA LEU A 105 -6.54 -26.38 10.50
C LEU A 105 -7.59 -25.61 9.69
N LEU A 106 -7.49 -25.55 8.38
CA LEU A 106 -8.48 -24.90 7.51
C LEU A 106 -9.85 -25.59 7.57
N GLN A 107 -9.88 -26.91 7.70
CA GLN A 107 -11.12 -27.66 7.90
C GLN A 107 -11.71 -27.39 9.29
N ALA A 108 -10.87 -27.42 10.34
CA ALA A 108 -11.27 -27.15 11.69
C ALA A 108 -11.71 -25.68 11.93
N ALA A 109 -11.30 -24.75 11.04
CA ALA A 109 -11.61 -23.33 11.19
C ALA A 109 -13.11 -23.02 11.15
N GLY A 110 -13.92 -23.81 10.41
CA GLY A 110 -15.36 -23.58 10.28
C GLY A 110 -15.66 -22.15 9.77
N ASP A 111 -16.50 -21.41 10.49
CA ASP A 111 -16.88 -20.03 10.15
C ASP A 111 -15.70 -19.04 10.15
N ALA A 112 -14.59 -19.39 10.78
CA ALA A 112 -13.36 -18.59 10.75
C ALA A 112 -12.45 -18.93 9.55
N ARG A 113 -12.86 -19.86 8.66
CA ARG A 113 -12.10 -20.23 7.46
C ARG A 113 -11.75 -19.03 6.54
N PRO A 114 -12.67 -18.08 6.29
CA PRO A 114 -12.33 -16.88 5.53
C PRO A 114 -11.21 -16.06 6.19
N THR A 115 -11.19 -15.97 7.52
CA THR A 115 -10.11 -15.30 8.27
C THR A 115 -8.78 -16.04 8.13
N ALA A 116 -8.78 -17.37 8.23
CA ALA A 116 -7.58 -18.18 8.03
C ALA A 116 -7.00 -18.01 6.61
N LEU A 117 -7.85 -18.03 5.59
CA LEU A 117 -7.44 -17.79 4.20
C LEU A 117 -6.92 -16.36 3.98
N ALA A 118 -7.50 -15.36 4.64
CA ALA A 118 -7.03 -13.99 4.57
C ALA A 118 -5.63 -13.83 5.19
N ILE A 119 -5.34 -14.53 6.30
CA ILE A 119 -3.99 -14.56 6.89
C ILE A 119 -2.99 -15.19 5.93
N ILE A 120 -3.31 -16.35 5.34
CA ILE A 120 -2.46 -17.00 4.33
C ILE A 120 -2.21 -16.05 3.16
N THR A 121 -3.27 -15.42 2.63
CA THR A 121 -3.15 -14.47 1.52
C THR A 121 -2.22 -13.31 1.87
N ALA A 122 -2.32 -12.75 3.08
CA ALA A 122 -1.45 -11.67 3.53
C ALA A 122 0.02 -12.08 3.55
N TRP A 123 0.33 -13.30 3.99
CA TRP A 123 1.70 -13.83 3.96
C TRP A 123 2.22 -14.05 2.54
N TYR A 124 1.39 -14.56 1.63
CA TYR A 124 1.83 -14.82 0.26
C TYR A 124 1.97 -13.55 -0.57
N THR A 125 1.03 -12.61 -0.43
CA THR A 125 1.00 -11.39 -1.25
C THR A 125 1.75 -10.21 -0.65
N GLY A 126 2.10 -10.27 0.64
CA GLY A 126 2.68 -9.14 1.36
C GLY A 126 1.70 -7.97 1.59
N SER A 127 0.39 -8.22 1.51
CA SER A 127 -0.63 -7.17 1.63
C SER A 127 -1.87 -7.66 2.37
N VAL A 128 -2.48 -6.77 3.17
CA VAL A 128 -3.77 -6.99 3.85
C VAL A 128 -4.80 -6.06 3.24
N GLY A 129 -5.97 -6.61 2.91
CA GLY A 129 -7.06 -5.87 2.23
C GLY A 129 -6.95 -5.91 0.71
N LYS A 130 -7.77 -5.11 0.03
CA LYS A 130 -7.85 -5.03 -1.43
C LYS A 130 -7.98 -3.59 -1.91
N GLY A 131 -7.53 -3.34 -3.14
CA GLY A 131 -7.67 -2.04 -3.80
C GLY A 131 -6.88 -0.92 -3.10
N PRO A 132 -7.33 0.34 -3.20
CA PRO A 132 -6.61 1.50 -2.66
C PRO A 132 -6.47 1.53 -1.14
N GLN A 133 -7.27 0.74 -0.42
CA GLN A 133 -7.24 0.64 1.04
C GLN A 133 -6.30 -0.47 1.56
N ALA A 134 -5.73 -1.27 0.66
CA ALA A 134 -4.81 -2.34 1.06
C ALA A 134 -3.58 -1.76 1.77
N ILE A 135 -3.15 -2.43 2.84
CA ILE A 135 -1.94 -2.11 3.56
C ILE A 135 -0.85 -3.10 3.12
N THR A 136 0.21 -2.59 2.51
CA THR A 136 1.40 -3.39 2.21
C THR A 136 2.19 -3.61 3.49
N VAL A 137 2.45 -4.86 3.82
CA VAL A 137 3.14 -5.30 5.04
C VAL A 137 4.52 -5.88 4.76
N SER A 138 4.75 -6.32 3.54
CA SER A 138 6.03 -6.84 3.07
C SER A 138 6.12 -6.78 1.55
N TYR A 139 7.34 -6.66 1.03
CA TYR A 139 7.65 -6.88 -0.38
C TYR A 139 8.52 -8.14 -0.53
N ARG A 140 9.73 -8.08 0.02
CA ARG A 140 10.73 -9.14 -0.12
C ARG A 140 10.37 -10.40 0.65
N ASP A 141 9.81 -10.25 1.86
CA ASP A 141 9.47 -11.40 2.72
C ASP A 141 8.12 -12.05 2.34
N ALA A 142 7.43 -11.56 1.32
CA ALA A 142 6.23 -12.20 0.81
C ALA A 142 6.55 -13.61 0.33
N LEU A 143 5.79 -14.60 0.79
CA LEU A 143 6.11 -16.01 0.52
C LEU A 143 6.10 -16.36 -0.97
N MET A 144 5.36 -15.61 -1.79
CA MET A 144 5.36 -15.79 -3.25
C MET A 144 6.68 -15.40 -3.92
N GLN A 145 7.54 -14.62 -3.26
CA GLN A 145 8.85 -14.24 -3.80
C GLN A 145 9.91 -15.31 -3.55
N ARG A 146 9.76 -16.13 -2.52
CA ARG A 146 10.76 -17.13 -2.12
C ARG A 146 11.16 -18.13 -3.23
N PRO A 147 10.25 -18.63 -4.08
CA PRO A 147 10.63 -19.54 -5.15
C PRO A 147 11.57 -18.96 -6.20
N VAL A 148 11.70 -17.64 -6.27
CA VAL A 148 12.47 -16.92 -7.28
C VAL A 148 13.56 -16.01 -6.67
N ASP A 149 13.79 -16.12 -5.36
CA ASP A 149 14.70 -15.25 -4.60
C ASP A 149 16.18 -15.46 -4.99
N ASP A 150 16.52 -16.57 -5.63
CA ASP A 150 17.83 -16.89 -6.17
C ASP A 150 18.13 -16.24 -7.52
N GLY A 151 17.12 -15.78 -8.26
CA GLY A 151 17.29 -15.23 -9.61
C GLY A 151 16.55 -13.94 -9.89
N LEU A 152 15.45 -13.66 -9.21
CA LEU A 152 14.62 -12.48 -9.43
C LEU A 152 14.52 -11.66 -8.16
N PHE A 153 15.20 -10.52 -8.16
CA PHE A 153 15.07 -9.55 -7.07
C PHE A 153 13.84 -8.67 -7.29
N PRO A 154 13.10 -8.34 -6.22
CA PRO A 154 12.12 -7.28 -6.28
C PRO A 154 12.77 -5.98 -6.83
N PRO A 155 11.99 -5.10 -7.51
CA PRO A 155 12.52 -3.82 -7.94
C PRO A 155 13.21 -3.08 -6.78
N THR A 156 14.23 -2.27 -7.11
CA THR A 156 15.08 -1.60 -6.09
C THR A 156 14.28 -0.80 -5.05
N TYR A 157 13.14 -0.23 -5.44
CA TYR A 157 12.24 0.47 -4.52
C TYR A 157 11.60 -0.46 -3.46
N ALA A 158 11.56 -1.76 -3.67
CA ALA A 158 11.01 -2.71 -2.71
C ALA A 158 12.03 -3.18 -1.65
N GLN A 159 13.31 -2.91 -1.83
CA GLN A 159 14.38 -3.37 -0.93
C GLN A 159 14.37 -2.66 0.43
N GLY A 160 13.90 -1.42 0.46
CA GLY A 160 13.80 -0.62 1.69
C GLY A 160 12.62 -0.99 2.60
N GLY A 161 11.76 -1.92 2.18
CA GLY A 161 10.53 -2.29 2.89
C GLY A 161 9.35 -1.34 2.62
N PRO A 162 8.16 -1.62 3.21
CA PRO A 162 6.98 -0.79 3.03
C PRO A 162 7.20 0.64 3.49
N ALA A 163 6.81 1.62 2.65
CA ALA A 163 6.90 3.05 2.91
C ALA A 163 8.32 3.59 3.20
N TRP A 164 9.38 2.88 2.84
CA TRP A 164 10.77 3.31 3.09
C TRP A 164 11.09 4.69 2.50
N TRP A 165 10.44 5.08 1.41
CA TRP A 165 10.60 6.40 0.76
C TRP A 165 10.07 7.57 1.59
N THR A 166 9.30 7.32 2.66
CA THR A 166 8.85 8.35 3.60
C THR A 166 9.88 8.63 4.69
N ALA A 167 10.92 7.79 4.80
CA ALA A 167 12.01 8.00 5.74
C ALA A 167 12.89 9.16 5.30
N GLU A 168 13.55 9.78 6.28
CA GLU A 168 14.53 10.83 5.99
C GLU A 168 15.69 10.27 5.15
N PRO A 169 16.11 10.97 4.06
CA PRO A 169 17.22 10.53 3.23
C PRO A 169 18.50 10.34 4.04
N PRO A 170 19.37 9.40 3.68
CA PRO A 170 20.69 9.23 4.31
C PRO A 170 21.49 10.53 4.30
N ALA A 171 22.27 10.79 5.34
CA ALA A 171 23.05 12.02 5.51
C ALA A 171 23.98 12.33 4.33
N ALA A 172 24.51 11.30 3.66
CA ALA A 172 25.38 11.46 2.49
C ALA A 172 24.67 12.10 1.28
N ILE A 173 23.36 11.91 1.14
CA ILE A 173 22.57 12.51 0.05
C ILE A 173 22.24 13.97 0.37
N ARG A 174 22.10 14.33 1.65
CA ARG A 174 21.83 15.71 2.11
C ARG A 174 22.98 16.66 1.92
N ALA A 175 24.22 16.16 1.86
CA ALA A 175 25.43 16.98 1.72
C ALA A 175 25.67 17.51 0.29
N HIS A 176 24.92 17.07 -0.71
CA HIS A 176 25.08 17.40 -2.13
C HIS A 176 23.87 18.13 -2.75
N GLY A 177 22.92 18.57 -1.95
CA GLY A 177 21.74 19.34 -2.37
C GLY A 177 21.90 20.84 -2.23
#